data_24d815726e14adcf3b17c7a6fe79ffe9
#
_entry.id   24d815726e14adcf3b17c7a6fe79ffe9
#
_cell.length_a   1.000
_cell.length_b   1.000
_cell.length_c   1.000
_cell.angle_alpha   90.00
_cell.angle_beta   90.00
_cell.angle_gamma   90.00
#
_symmetry.space_group_name_H-M   'P 1'
#
loop_
_entity.id
_entity.type
_entity.pdbx_description
1 polymer ?
#
loop_
_entity_poly.entity_id
_entity_poly.type
_entity_poly.pdbx_seq_one_letter_code
_entity_poly.pdbx_strand_id
1 'polypeptide(L)'
;MIKIAVYGKGGIGKSTTVSNVAAALAEQGLKVLQIGCDPKADSTILLRHGEEVPTVLHMYQEKKQNLKLEDIVKIGYKGIVCVEAGGPTPGLGCAGRGIITALEKLEETGAYEKYQPDVVLYDVLGDVVCGGFSMPMRNGYADKIFIVTSGENMAIHAGANIAMAVENFKNRGYATLGGLILNRRNVLREEEKVEELAEDFHTSI
;
A
#
# COMPACT_ATOMS: atom_id res chain seq x y z
N MET A 1 0.44 17.26 -0.59
CA MET A 1 0.15 15.85 -0.27
C MET A 1 0.88 14.98 -1.29
N ILE A 2 1.74 14.09 -0.83
CA ILE A 2 2.47 13.11 -1.65
C ILE A 2 1.81 11.76 -1.43
N LYS A 3 1.55 11.01 -2.49
CA LYS A 3 0.88 9.72 -2.43
C LYS A 3 1.83 8.61 -2.92
N ILE A 4 2.13 7.66 -2.07
CA ILE A 4 3.09 6.58 -2.33
C ILE A 4 2.39 5.23 -2.17
N ALA A 5 2.53 4.34 -3.14
CA ALA A 5 2.10 2.96 -3.00
C ALA A 5 3.32 2.02 -2.92
N VAL A 6 3.26 1.10 -1.99
CA VAL A 6 4.32 0.13 -1.74
C VAL A 6 3.81 -1.27 -2.09
N TYR A 7 4.53 -1.93 -2.97
CA TYR A 7 4.26 -3.26 -3.48
C TYR A 7 5.37 -4.23 -3.09
N GLY A 8 5.15 -5.50 -3.30
CA GLY A 8 6.15 -6.54 -3.08
C GLY A 8 5.52 -7.88 -2.74
N LYS A 9 6.29 -8.95 -2.89
CA LYS A 9 5.87 -10.34 -2.64
C LYS A 9 5.26 -10.51 -1.25
N GLY A 10 4.30 -11.41 -1.13
CA GLY A 10 3.75 -11.81 0.18
C GLY A 10 4.86 -12.27 1.13
N GLY A 11 4.84 -11.77 2.37
CA GLY A 11 5.84 -12.10 3.39
C GLY A 11 7.22 -11.42 3.23
N ILE A 12 7.40 -10.51 2.26
CA ILE A 12 8.68 -9.81 2.04
C ILE A 12 9.00 -8.78 3.13
N GLY A 13 8.07 -8.45 4.02
CA GLY A 13 8.23 -7.42 5.05
C GLY A 13 7.67 -6.04 4.64
N LYS A 14 6.86 -5.99 3.61
CA LYS A 14 6.27 -4.77 3.07
C LYS A 14 5.53 -3.95 4.13
N SER A 15 4.54 -4.52 4.82
CA SER A 15 3.75 -3.82 5.85
C SER A 15 4.60 -3.34 7.02
N THR A 16 5.61 -4.12 7.43
CA THR A 16 6.61 -3.70 8.42
C THR A 16 7.39 -2.49 7.94
N THR A 17 7.86 -2.50 6.69
CA THR A 17 8.58 -1.37 6.08
C THR A 17 7.69 -0.14 6.03
N VAL A 18 6.46 -0.26 5.53
CA VAL A 18 5.51 0.86 5.41
C VAL A 18 5.21 1.48 6.78
N SER A 19 4.93 0.66 7.79
CA SER A 19 4.65 1.15 9.15
C SER A 19 5.85 1.86 9.79
N ASN A 20 7.08 1.38 9.55
CA ASN A 20 8.28 2.05 10.04
C ASN A 20 8.52 3.39 9.30
N VAL A 21 8.29 3.42 7.99
CA VAL A 21 8.37 4.67 7.21
C VAL A 21 7.31 5.67 7.72
N ALA A 22 6.07 5.22 7.92
CA ALA A 22 5.01 6.06 8.47
C ALA A 22 5.39 6.65 9.84
N ALA A 23 5.93 5.81 10.73
CA ALA A 23 6.40 6.25 12.04
C ALA A 23 7.53 7.28 11.94
N ALA A 24 8.54 7.04 11.08
CA ALA A 24 9.65 7.95 10.88
C ALA A 24 9.21 9.32 10.31
N LEU A 25 8.26 9.32 9.38
CA LEU A 25 7.69 10.55 8.83
C LEU A 25 6.89 11.33 9.90
N ALA A 26 6.09 10.63 10.71
CA ALA A 26 5.35 11.24 11.80
C ALA A 26 6.27 11.81 12.90
N GLU A 27 7.41 11.16 13.18
CA GLU A 27 8.45 11.69 14.08
C GLU A 27 9.05 13.00 13.56
N GLN A 28 9.09 13.19 12.24
CA GLN A 28 9.52 14.44 11.62
C GLN A 28 8.43 15.51 11.57
N GLY A 29 7.25 15.23 12.16
CA GLY A 29 6.13 16.17 12.25
C GLY A 29 5.20 16.17 11.02
N LEU A 30 5.35 15.22 10.07
CA LEU A 30 4.46 15.11 8.93
C LEU A 30 3.16 14.39 9.32
N LYS A 31 2.05 14.84 8.75
CA LYS A 31 0.75 14.17 8.87
C LYS A 31 0.71 12.99 7.90
N VAL A 32 0.62 11.80 8.43
CA VAL A 32 0.63 10.57 7.63
C VAL A 32 -0.72 9.88 7.69
N LEU A 33 -1.21 9.44 6.52
CA LEU A 33 -2.35 8.54 6.36
C LEU A 33 -1.82 7.22 5.79
N GLN A 34 -1.93 6.11 6.53
CA GLN A 34 -1.59 4.77 6.04
C GLN A 34 -2.86 3.98 5.75
N ILE A 35 -2.94 3.42 4.54
CA ILE A 35 -4.07 2.63 4.06
C ILE A 35 -3.59 1.22 3.73
N GLY A 36 -4.03 0.25 4.49
CA GLY A 36 -3.81 -1.17 4.21
C GLY A 36 -4.76 -1.68 3.12
N CYS A 37 -4.20 -2.19 2.04
CA CYS A 37 -4.94 -2.73 0.89
C CYS A 37 -4.84 -4.26 0.80
N ASP A 38 -4.72 -4.94 1.93
CA ASP A 38 -4.74 -6.40 2.04
C ASP A 38 -6.06 -6.84 2.69
N PRO A 39 -6.73 -7.89 2.17
CA PRO A 39 -7.90 -8.48 2.82
C PRO A 39 -7.69 -8.91 4.28
N LYS A 40 -6.46 -9.16 4.71
CA LYS A 40 -6.12 -9.51 6.10
C LYS A 40 -6.28 -8.36 7.07
N ALA A 41 -6.27 -7.11 6.58
CA ALA A 41 -6.47 -5.90 7.39
C ALA A 41 -5.49 -5.77 8.58
N ASP A 42 -4.22 -6.10 8.35
CA ASP A 42 -3.15 -6.11 9.36
C ASP A 42 -2.01 -5.10 9.10
N SER A 43 -2.14 -4.30 8.07
CA SER A 43 -1.09 -3.35 7.64
C SER A 43 -0.72 -2.34 8.72
N THR A 44 -1.72 -1.79 9.39
CA THR A 44 -1.53 -0.71 10.38
C THR A 44 -1.46 -1.20 11.84
N ILE A 45 -1.46 -2.52 12.06
CA ILE A 45 -1.56 -3.11 13.41
C ILE A 45 -0.42 -2.70 14.34
N LEU A 46 0.80 -2.57 13.80
CA LEU A 46 1.99 -2.13 14.57
C LEU A 46 1.85 -0.68 15.04
N LEU A 47 1.20 0.17 14.28
CA LEU A 47 0.98 1.59 14.61
C LEU A 47 -0.10 1.78 15.67
N ARG A 48 -0.91 0.78 15.92
CA ARG A 48 -2.07 0.81 16.82
C ARG A 48 -1.91 -0.07 18.05
N HIS A 49 -0.69 -0.46 18.39
CA HIS A 49 -0.38 -1.33 19.54
C HIS A 49 -1.15 -2.67 19.53
N GLY A 50 -1.45 -3.20 18.35
CA GLY A 50 -2.19 -4.46 18.19
C GLY A 50 -3.72 -4.32 18.21
N GLU A 51 -4.27 -3.13 18.35
CA GLU A 51 -5.73 -2.93 18.28
C GLU A 51 -6.24 -3.15 16.86
N GLU A 52 -7.37 -3.83 16.73
CA GLU A 52 -8.05 -4.02 15.46
C GLU A 52 -8.79 -2.74 15.04
N VAL A 53 -8.87 -2.50 13.72
CA VAL A 53 -9.72 -1.47 13.12
C VAL A 53 -10.74 -2.14 12.21
N PRO A 54 -12.01 -1.74 12.28
CA PRO A 54 -13.00 -2.20 11.33
C PRO A 54 -12.61 -1.82 9.91
N THR A 55 -12.69 -2.76 8.97
CA THR A 55 -12.35 -2.46 7.58
C THR A 55 -13.42 -1.60 6.91
N VAL A 56 -13.00 -0.77 5.96
CA VAL A 56 -13.91 0.10 5.20
C VAL A 56 -15.02 -0.71 4.53
N LEU A 57 -14.65 -1.85 3.90
CA LEU A 57 -15.64 -2.70 3.22
C LEU A 57 -16.65 -3.31 4.18
N HIS A 58 -16.21 -3.81 5.33
CA HIS A 58 -17.11 -4.40 6.32
C HIS A 58 -18.10 -3.35 6.84
N MET A 59 -17.60 -2.19 7.25
CA MET A 59 -18.44 -1.09 7.74
C MET A 59 -19.40 -0.57 6.67
N TYR A 60 -18.95 -0.51 5.41
CA TYR A 60 -19.82 -0.13 4.30
C TYR A 60 -20.95 -1.15 4.05
N GLN A 61 -20.66 -2.44 4.17
CA GLN A 61 -21.69 -3.48 4.05
C GLN A 61 -22.76 -3.37 5.15
N GLU A 62 -22.34 -3.03 6.38
CA GLU A 62 -23.25 -2.87 7.51
C GLU A 62 -24.06 -1.57 7.46
N LYS A 63 -23.36 -0.44 7.25
CA LYS A 63 -23.93 0.92 7.41
C LYS A 63 -24.41 1.57 6.11
N LYS A 64 -23.93 1.07 4.97
CA LYS A 64 -24.26 1.60 3.63
C LYS A 64 -24.13 3.12 3.56
N GLN A 65 -25.25 3.84 3.35
CA GLN A 65 -25.28 5.30 3.24
C GLN A 65 -25.04 6.03 4.59
N ASN A 66 -25.12 5.32 5.71
CA ASN A 66 -24.87 5.87 7.05
C ASN A 66 -23.40 5.69 7.50
N LEU A 67 -22.51 5.26 6.61
CA LEU A 67 -21.08 5.13 6.90
C LEU A 67 -20.49 6.49 7.24
N LYS A 68 -19.80 6.57 8.38
CA LYS A 68 -19.09 7.77 8.83
C LYS A 68 -17.60 7.51 8.87
N LEU A 69 -16.82 8.58 8.76
CA LEU A 69 -15.37 8.50 8.80
C LEU A 69 -14.84 7.88 10.11
N GLU A 70 -15.49 8.18 11.23
CA GLU A 70 -15.14 7.63 12.55
C GLU A 70 -15.31 6.11 12.66
N ASP A 71 -16.11 5.52 11.78
CA ASP A 71 -16.35 4.06 11.75
C ASP A 71 -15.17 3.30 11.13
N ILE A 72 -14.37 3.97 10.29
CA ILE A 72 -13.36 3.34 9.40
C ILE A 72 -11.94 3.84 9.64
N VAL A 73 -11.75 4.78 10.55
CA VAL A 73 -10.45 5.37 10.86
C VAL A 73 -10.09 5.15 12.32
N LYS A 74 -8.82 4.84 12.57
CA LYS A 74 -8.20 4.89 13.91
C LYS A 74 -6.97 5.78 13.87
N ILE A 75 -6.73 6.47 14.97
CA ILE A 75 -5.50 7.25 15.13
C ILE A 75 -4.48 6.38 15.86
N GLY A 76 -3.35 6.16 15.21
CA GLY A 76 -2.25 5.37 15.72
C GLY A 76 -1.10 6.23 16.27
N TYR A 77 0.08 5.62 16.26
CA TYR A 77 1.32 6.23 16.76
C TYR A 77 1.53 7.63 16.21
N LYS A 78 1.85 8.60 17.08
CA LYS A 78 2.13 10.01 16.72
C LYS A 78 1.06 10.68 15.85
N GLY A 79 -0.19 10.23 15.92
CA GLY A 79 -1.28 10.83 15.16
C GLY A 79 -1.42 10.29 13.73
N ILE A 80 -0.72 9.21 13.38
CA ILE A 80 -0.89 8.55 12.08
C ILE A 80 -2.33 8.10 11.93
N VAL A 81 -2.95 8.47 10.83
CA VAL A 81 -4.29 8.03 10.46
C VAL A 81 -4.22 6.63 9.85
N CYS A 82 -4.83 5.66 10.50
CA CYS A 82 -4.79 4.25 10.14
C CYS A 82 -6.13 3.81 9.54
N VAL A 83 -6.08 3.24 8.35
CA VAL A 83 -7.24 2.71 7.62
C VAL A 83 -6.91 1.33 7.06
N GLU A 84 -7.87 0.41 7.13
CA GLU A 84 -7.79 -0.90 6.48
C GLU A 84 -8.93 -1.03 5.46
N ALA A 85 -8.59 -1.20 4.19
CA ALA A 85 -9.59 -1.37 3.13
C ALA A 85 -10.45 -2.62 3.34
N GLY A 86 -9.80 -3.72 3.75
CA GLY A 86 -10.42 -5.02 3.86
C GLY A 86 -10.58 -5.72 2.51
N GLY A 87 -11.23 -6.86 2.53
CA GLY A 87 -11.52 -7.67 1.35
C GLY A 87 -12.95 -8.18 1.34
N PRO A 88 -13.42 -8.70 0.21
CA PRO A 88 -14.71 -9.38 0.15
C PRO A 88 -14.67 -10.64 1.01
N THR A 89 -15.84 -11.11 1.39
CA THR A 89 -15.97 -12.42 2.03
C THR A 89 -15.27 -13.49 1.19
N PRO A 90 -14.42 -14.34 1.78
CA PRO A 90 -13.71 -15.39 1.06
C PRO A 90 -14.68 -16.21 0.19
N GLY A 91 -14.34 -16.39 -1.10
CA GLY A 91 -15.17 -17.08 -2.08
C GLY A 91 -16.25 -16.22 -2.75
N LEU A 92 -16.49 -14.99 -2.33
CA LEU A 92 -17.57 -14.14 -2.84
C LEU A 92 -17.04 -12.85 -3.52
N GLY A 93 -16.10 -12.95 -4.42
CA GLY A 93 -15.73 -11.80 -5.25
C GLY A 93 -14.24 -11.57 -5.43
N CYS A 94 -13.90 -10.56 -6.23
CA CYS A 94 -12.51 -10.15 -6.49
C CYS A 94 -12.06 -9.15 -5.42
N ALA A 95 -10.99 -9.46 -4.70
CA ALA A 95 -10.41 -8.60 -3.67
C ALA A 95 -10.07 -7.20 -4.22
N GLY A 96 -9.60 -7.12 -5.45
CA GLY A 96 -9.26 -5.86 -6.10
C GLY A 96 -10.45 -4.91 -6.30
N ARG A 97 -11.66 -5.42 -6.60
CA ARG A 97 -12.86 -4.58 -6.67
C ARG A 97 -13.22 -4.01 -5.29
N GLY A 98 -12.99 -4.81 -4.23
CA GLY A 98 -13.17 -4.36 -2.86
C GLY A 98 -12.28 -3.17 -2.51
N ILE A 99 -11.02 -3.20 -2.90
CA ILE A 99 -10.08 -2.09 -2.66
C ILE A 99 -10.56 -0.80 -3.34
N ILE A 100 -11.04 -0.89 -4.60
CA ILE A 100 -11.59 0.27 -5.31
C ILE A 100 -12.71 0.90 -4.50
N THR A 101 -13.71 0.10 -4.13
CA THR A 101 -14.85 0.57 -3.34
C THR A 101 -14.41 1.16 -2.00
N ALA A 102 -13.42 0.55 -1.32
CA ALA A 102 -12.92 1.07 -0.05
C ALA A 102 -12.25 2.45 -0.20
N LEU A 103 -11.45 2.64 -1.24
CA LEU A 103 -10.80 3.92 -1.51
C LEU A 103 -11.81 5.01 -1.89
N GLU A 104 -12.81 4.68 -2.72
CA GLU A 104 -13.91 5.59 -3.06
C GLU A 104 -14.70 6.01 -1.81
N LYS A 105 -15.04 5.07 -0.92
CA LYS A 105 -15.75 5.37 0.33
C LYS A 105 -14.92 6.19 1.31
N LEU A 106 -13.61 5.98 1.36
CA LEU A 106 -12.71 6.80 2.17
C LEU A 106 -12.68 8.26 1.67
N GLU A 107 -12.68 8.45 0.36
CA GLU A 107 -12.76 9.78 -0.26
C GLU A 107 -14.14 10.42 -0.02
N GLU A 108 -15.24 9.70 -0.29
CA GLU A 108 -16.61 10.18 -0.07
C GLU A 108 -16.89 10.60 1.39
N THR A 109 -16.26 9.94 2.36
CA THR A 109 -16.40 10.28 3.79
C THR A 109 -15.56 11.48 4.21
N GLY A 110 -14.79 12.08 3.31
CA GLY A 110 -14.02 13.30 3.57
C GLY A 110 -12.73 13.07 4.35
N ALA A 111 -12.10 11.90 4.24
CA ALA A 111 -10.88 11.58 4.98
C ALA A 111 -9.73 12.54 4.67
N TYR A 112 -9.52 12.85 3.40
CA TYR A 112 -8.43 13.72 2.95
C TYR A 112 -8.64 15.18 3.37
N GLU A 113 -9.88 15.66 3.36
CA GLU A 113 -10.26 17.01 3.78
C GLU A 113 -10.13 17.19 5.30
N LYS A 114 -10.55 16.17 6.07
CA LYS A 114 -10.51 16.23 7.54
C LYS A 114 -9.09 16.13 8.09
N TYR A 115 -8.29 15.19 7.59
CA TYR A 115 -6.95 14.92 8.14
C TYR A 115 -5.84 15.69 7.44
N GLN A 116 -6.05 16.16 6.22
CA GLN A 116 -5.08 16.92 5.42
C GLN A 116 -3.67 16.31 5.48
N PRO A 117 -3.49 15.04 5.06
CA PRO A 117 -2.21 14.37 5.17
C PRO A 117 -1.16 15.02 4.26
N ASP A 118 0.07 15.14 4.75
CA ASP A 118 1.23 15.51 3.93
C ASP A 118 1.63 14.32 3.05
N VAL A 119 1.53 13.11 3.62
CA VAL A 119 1.89 11.86 2.95
C VAL A 119 0.79 10.81 3.12
N VAL A 120 0.41 10.16 2.02
CA VAL A 120 -0.46 8.99 1.99
C VAL A 120 0.37 7.77 1.60
N LEU A 121 0.35 6.73 2.42
CA LEU A 121 1.02 5.46 2.17
C LEU A 121 -0.01 4.36 1.92
N TYR A 122 0.01 3.78 0.73
CA TYR A 122 -0.78 2.59 0.39
C TYR A 122 0.09 1.35 0.55
N ASP A 123 -0.23 0.49 1.51
CA ASP A 123 0.38 -0.83 1.66
C ASP A 123 -0.41 -1.85 0.84
N VAL A 124 0.08 -2.15 -0.37
CA VAL A 124 -0.69 -2.91 -1.35
C VAL A 124 -0.26 -4.37 -1.37
N LEU A 125 -1.22 -5.28 -1.26
CA LEU A 125 -0.96 -6.71 -1.49
C LEU A 125 -0.44 -6.90 -2.92
N GLY A 126 0.70 -7.61 -3.08
CA GLY A 126 1.11 -7.66 -4.40
C GLY A 126 2.25 -8.48 -4.89
N ASP A 127 1.99 -9.74 -5.14
CA ASP A 127 2.71 -10.57 -6.10
C ASP A 127 1.90 -10.80 -7.39
N VAL A 128 0.66 -10.35 -7.43
CA VAL A 128 -0.20 -10.47 -8.62
C VAL A 128 -0.80 -9.12 -8.97
N VAL A 129 -0.39 -8.57 -10.11
CA VAL A 129 -0.95 -7.33 -10.64
C VAL A 129 -2.27 -7.65 -11.38
N CYS A 130 -3.29 -8.09 -10.64
CA CYS A 130 -4.63 -8.16 -11.19
C CYS A 130 -5.28 -6.76 -11.21
N GLY A 131 -6.31 -6.58 -12.04
CA GLY A 131 -6.91 -5.27 -12.32
C GLY A 131 -7.28 -4.43 -11.10
N GLY A 132 -7.61 -5.06 -9.96
CA GLY A 132 -7.97 -4.34 -8.75
C GLY A 132 -6.77 -3.90 -7.89
N PHE A 133 -5.73 -4.73 -7.80
CA PHE A 133 -4.50 -4.36 -7.09
C PHE A 133 -3.64 -3.34 -7.83
N SER A 134 -3.90 -3.14 -9.13
CA SER A 134 -3.29 -2.05 -9.89
C SER A 134 -4.00 -0.70 -9.71
N MET A 135 -5.09 -0.63 -8.92
CA MET A 135 -5.80 0.64 -8.71
C MET A 135 -4.95 1.74 -8.10
N PRO A 136 -4.14 1.49 -7.05
CA PRO A 136 -3.27 2.54 -6.55
C PRO A 136 -2.24 3.04 -7.57
N MET A 137 -1.92 2.24 -8.60
CA MET A 137 -1.06 2.68 -9.70
C MET A 137 -1.78 3.57 -10.70
N ARG A 138 -3.13 3.45 -10.79
CA ARG A 138 -3.99 4.14 -11.77
C ARG A 138 -4.70 5.32 -11.14
N ASN A 139 -5.29 6.16 -11.99
CA ASN A 139 -6.27 7.19 -11.64
C ASN A 139 -5.79 8.21 -10.58
N GLY A 140 -4.47 8.43 -10.45
CA GLY A 140 -3.93 9.45 -9.55
C GLY A 140 -4.05 9.12 -8.06
N TYR A 141 -4.28 7.85 -7.68
CA TYR A 141 -4.19 7.45 -6.28
C TYR A 141 -2.75 7.56 -5.77
N ALA A 142 -1.77 7.00 -6.45
CA ALA A 142 -0.37 7.17 -6.10
C ALA A 142 0.40 7.99 -7.15
N ASP A 143 1.39 8.76 -6.68
CA ASP A 143 2.35 9.49 -7.52
C ASP A 143 3.57 8.61 -7.81
N LYS A 144 4.00 7.85 -6.79
CA LYS A 144 5.19 7.00 -6.85
C LYS A 144 4.89 5.60 -6.34
N ILE A 145 5.52 4.63 -6.99
CA ILE A 145 5.48 3.22 -6.60
C ILE A 145 6.86 2.82 -6.08
N PHE A 146 6.92 2.26 -4.88
CA PHE A 146 8.11 1.58 -4.38
C PHE A 146 7.86 0.07 -4.29
N ILE A 147 8.90 -0.70 -4.55
CA ILE A 147 8.83 -2.17 -4.55
C ILE A 147 9.77 -2.71 -3.48
N VAL A 148 9.21 -3.34 -2.44
CA VAL A 148 10.01 -4.07 -1.45
C VAL A 148 10.36 -5.43 -2.03
N THR A 149 11.66 -5.74 -2.09
CA THR A 149 12.19 -7.00 -2.62
C THR A 149 13.34 -7.52 -1.77
N SER A 150 13.86 -8.69 -2.10
CA SER A 150 15.06 -9.31 -1.55
C SER A 150 15.81 -10.06 -2.66
N GLY A 151 16.98 -10.61 -2.37
CA GLY A 151 17.74 -11.44 -3.32
C GLY A 151 17.16 -12.84 -3.58
N GLU A 152 16.03 -13.19 -2.97
CA GLU A 152 15.32 -14.45 -3.25
C GLU A 152 14.72 -14.41 -4.67
N ASN A 153 14.93 -15.48 -5.45
CA ASN A 153 14.49 -15.51 -6.86
C ASN A 153 13.00 -15.19 -7.04
N MET A 154 12.14 -15.67 -6.13
CA MET A 154 10.71 -15.36 -6.18
C MET A 154 10.39 -13.90 -5.86
N ALA A 155 11.21 -13.24 -5.04
CA ALA A 155 11.04 -11.81 -4.73
C ALA A 155 11.51 -10.94 -5.91
N ILE A 156 12.61 -11.29 -6.55
CA ILE A 156 13.10 -10.65 -7.78
C ILE A 156 12.05 -10.78 -8.89
N HIS A 157 11.52 -12.00 -9.11
CA HIS A 157 10.48 -12.22 -10.14
C HIS A 157 9.21 -11.40 -9.87
N ALA A 158 8.74 -11.38 -8.62
CA ALA A 158 7.59 -10.56 -8.25
C ALA A 158 7.88 -9.06 -8.45
N GLY A 159 9.07 -8.59 -8.06
CA GLY A 159 9.52 -7.22 -8.27
C GLY A 159 9.53 -6.82 -9.74
N ALA A 160 10.08 -7.68 -10.61
CA ALA A 160 10.10 -7.47 -12.05
C ALA A 160 8.69 -7.38 -12.65
N ASN A 161 7.78 -8.27 -12.25
CA ASN A 161 6.38 -8.24 -12.72
C ASN A 161 5.67 -6.94 -12.31
N ILE A 162 5.89 -6.45 -11.10
CA ILE A 162 5.33 -5.19 -10.62
C ILE A 162 5.92 -4.02 -11.41
N ALA A 163 7.24 -3.98 -11.59
CA ALA A 163 7.94 -2.93 -12.33
C ALA A 163 7.47 -2.87 -13.80
N MET A 164 7.33 -4.02 -14.47
CA MET A 164 6.74 -4.11 -15.81
C MET A 164 5.32 -3.55 -15.87
N ALA A 165 4.50 -3.83 -14.85
CA ALA A 165 3.15 -3.30 -14.79
C ALA A 165 3.15 -1.77 -14.67
N VAL A 166 4.03 -1.20 -13.84
CA VAL A 166 4.20 0.26 -13.71
C VAL A 166 4.62 0.88 -15.04
N GLU A 167 5.62 0.32 -15.72
CA GLU A 167 6.08 0.81 -17.03
C GLU A 167 4.96 0.74 -18.09
N ASN A 168 4.15 -0.31 -18.12
CA ASN A 168 3.01 -0.43 -19.04
C ASN A 168 1.96 0.66 -18.85
N PHE A 169 1.88 1.26 -17.66
CA PHE A 169 0.95 2.35 -17.35
C PHE A 169 1.56 3.74 -17.47
N LYS A 170 2.87 3.89 -17.56
CA LYS A 170 3.60 5.17 -17.60
C LYS A 170 3.06 6.15 -18.65
N ASN A 171 2.79 5.64 -19.87
CA ASN A 171 2.28 6.46 -20.98
C ASN A 171 0.81 6.89 -20.82
N ARG A 172 0.14 6.48 -19.76
CA ARG A 172 -1.27 6.82 -19.49
C ARG A 172 -1.44 7.86 -18.38
N GLY A 173 -0.33 8.48 -17.94
CA GLY A 173 -0.35 9.48 -16.86
C GLY A 173 -0.56 8.89 -15.47
N TYR A 174 -0.24 7.59 -15.28
CA TYR A 174 -0.33 6.91 -13.98
C TYR A 174 0.97 7.05 -13.17
N ALA A 175 0.99 6.45 -11.97
CA ALA A 175 2.14 6.46 -11.08
C ALA A 175 3.43 5.98 -11.76
N THR A 176 4.56 6.53 -11.35
CA THR A 176 5.88 6.16 -11.84
C THR A 176 6.63 5.33 -10.81
N LEU A 177 7.57 4.49 -11.27
CA LEU A 177 8.44 3.75 -10.38
C LEU A 177 9.34 4.76 -9.61
N GLY A 178 9.29 4.69 -8.28
CA GLY A 178 10.07 5.54 -7.38
C GLY A 178 11.38 4.91 -6.98
N GLY A 179 11.43 3.58 -6.91
CA GLY A 179 12.61 2.82 -6.51
C GLY A 179 12.31 1.42 -5.98
N LEU A 180 13.37 0.69 -5.69
CA LEU A 180 13.33 -0.58 -5.00
C LEU A 180 13.74 -0.36 -3.52
N ILE A 181 13.21 -1.18 -2.64
CA ILE A 181 13.61 -1.24 -1.23
C ILE A 181 14.12 -2.66 -0.97
N LEU A 182 15.42 -2.79 -0.76
CA LEU A 182 16.03 -4.08 -0.43
C LEU A 182 15.80 -4.42 1.04
N ASN A 183 14.94 -5.40 1.30
CA ASN A 183 14.81 -6.03 2.62
C ASN A 183 15.67 -7.28 2.67
N ARG A 184 16.86 -7.18 3.24
CA ARG A 184 17.87 -8.23 3.25
C ARG A 184 17.40 -9.51 3.94
N ARG A 185 17.64 -10.64 3.30
CA ARG A 185 17.33 -12.00 3.78
C ARG A 185 18.58 -12.88 3.92
N ASN A 186 19.78 -12.29 3.79
CA ASN A 186 21.05 -12.98 3.79
C ASN A 186 21.16 -14.06 2.69
N VAL A 187 20.64 -13.74 1.51
CA VAL A 187 20.72 -14.59 0.32
C VAL A 187 22.04 -14.32 -0.41
N LEU A 188 22.62 -15.37 -0.99
CA LEU A 188 23.86 -15.26 -1.76
C LEU A 188 23.67 -14.27 -2.94
N ARG A 189 24.62 -13.31 -3.08
CA ARG A 189 24.61 -12.24 -4.10
C ARG A 189 23.33 -11.42 -4.08
N GLU A 190 22.80 -11.15 -2.89
CA GLU A 190 21.52 -10.47 -2.72
C GLU A 190 21.53 -9.06 -3.32
N GLU A 191 22.56 -8.28 -3.04
CA GLU A 191 22.70 -6.93 -3.54
C GLU A 191 22.82 -6.91 -5.06
N GLU A 192 23.74 -7.71 -5.63
CA GLU A 192 23.93 -7.79 -7.09
C GLU A 192 22.62 -8.11 -7.83
N LYS A 193 21.84 -9.05 -7.36
CA LYS A 193 20.56 -9.41 -7.98
C LYS A 193 19.53 -8.28 -7.96
N VAL A 194 19.53 -7.49 -6.89
CA VAL A 194 18.60 -6.35 -6.78
C VAL A 194 19.11 -5.16 -7.56
N GLU A 195 20.46 -4.99 -7.67
CA GLU A 195 21.08 -4.02 -8.56
C GLU A 195 20.77 -4.32 -10.02
N GLU A 196 20.93 -5.57 -10.48
CA GLU A 196 20.53 -6.02 -11.81
C GLU A 196 19.04 -5.68 -12.08
N LEU A 197 18.15 -5.96 -11.14
CA LEU A 197 16.73 -5.60 -11.26
C LEU A 197 16.53 -4.07 -11.36
N ALA A 198 17.26 -3.29 -10.59
CA ALA A 198 17.18 -1.82 -10.64
C ALA A 198 17.67 -1.27 -11.98
N GLU A 199 18.76 -1.83 -12.53
CA GLU A 199 19.29 -1.48 -13.85
C GLU A 199 18.30 -1.78 -14.96
N ASP A 200 17.67 -2.98 -14.96
CA ASP A 200 16.68 -3.41 -15.96
C ASP A 200 15.49 -2.45 -16.07
N PHE A 201 15.11 -1.80 -14.97
CA PHE A 201 13.99 -0.85 -14.91
C PHE A 201 14.43 0.61 -14.76
N HIS A 202 15.70 0.92 -14.93
CA HIS A 202 16.27 2.29 -14.86
C HIS A 202 15.84 3.02 -13.57
N THR A 203 15.93 2.33 -12.44
CA THR A 203 15.55 2.86 -11.13
C THR A 203 16.69 2.73 -10.12
N SER A 204 16.47 3.19 -8.89
CA SER A 204 17.44 3.09 -7.78
C SER A 204 16.95 2.14 -6.68
N ILE A 205 17.89 1.72 -5.83
CA ILE A 205 17.62 1.02 -4.58
C ILE A 205 17.66 2.04 -3.44
#